data_29b9283479043b4b5944899606d63c2c
#
_entry.id   29b9283479043b4b5944899606d63c2c
#
_cell.length_a   1.000
_cell.length_b   1.000
_cell.length_c   1.000
_cell.angle_alpha   90.00
_cell.angle_beta   90.00
_cell.angle_gamma   90.00
#
_symmetry.space_group_name_H-M   'P 1'
#
loop_
_entity.id
_entity.type
_entity.pdbx_description
1 polymer ?
#
loop_
_entity_poly.entity_id
_entity_poly.type
_entity_poly.pdbx_seq_one_letter_code
_entity_poly.pdbx_strand_id
1 'polypeptide(L)'
;MLQKCHEMTLDFIERLLNWTNSNFWNNAHRKLVRWNLELRLKDGGTGCLPLWRLAKAAYAASWYQPLSTIAIAAGKTELEVLQEWNANAGSSTMQILKNVLKCLGYKDDFLEPYHKFQAAIEERIQSKCQNLPVDISALERKDAEWEIRNDVISSFKWQRFFSGDTLQKHAEKYEHAVARSKLPFSEYDVERIKDRKDPFAAEIFQTSLWENRTRLSLEDFRLSRSYFIGMFIREPKNNDGSLRIAHVI
;
A
#
# COMPACT_ATOMS: atom_id res chain seq x y z
N MET A 1 -9.11 -0.98 -19.47
CA MET A 1 -8.56 0.40 -19.60
C MET A 1 -7.56 0.73 -18.49
N LEU A 2 -7.92 0.73 -17.20
CA LEU A 2 -7.02 1.08 -16.07
C LEU A 2 -5.72 0.27 -16.03
N GLN A 3 -5.77 -1.04 -16.27
CA GLN A 3 -4.56 -1.87 -16.32
C GLN A 3 -3.61 -1.43 -17.43
N LYS A 4 -4.13 -1.11 -18.63
CA LYS A 4 -3.32 -0.64 -19.75
C LYS A 4 -2.65 0.71 -19.43
N CYS A 5 -3.40 1.63 -18.83
CA CYS A 5 -2.82 2.91 -18.37
C CYS A 5 -1.70 2.70 -17.35
N HIS A 6 -1.89 1.77 -16.40
CA HIS A 6 -0.88 1.44 -15.41
C HIS A 6 0.39 0.85 -16.05
N GLU A 7 0.24 -0.10 -16.96
CA GLU A 7 1.38 -0.67 -17.71
C GLU A 7 2.15 0.42 -18.49
N MET A 8 1.45 1.35 -19.13
CA MET A 8 2.09 2.48 -19.81
C MET A 8 2.88 3.38 -18.84
N THR A 9 2.36 3.57 -17.61
CA THR A 9 3.07 4.33 -16.57
C THR A 9 4.34 3.61 -16.14
N LEU A 10 4.29 2.30 -15.94
CA LEU A 10 5.48 1.50 -15.60
C LEU A 10 6.51 1.51 -16.74
N ASP A 11 6.07 1.37 -17.99
CA ASP A 11 6.95 1.47 -19.16
C ASP A 11 7.62 2.85 -19.26
N PHE A 12 6.88 3.92 -18.94
CA PHE A 12 7.44 5.27 -18.90
C PHE A 12 8.53 5.40 -17.81
N ILE A 13 8.26 4.88 -16.60
CA ILE A 13 9.22 4.90 -15.49
C ILE A 13 10.50 4.12 -15.88
N GLU A 14 10.36 2.95 -16.48
CA GLU A 14 11.49 2.15 -16.95
C GLU A 14 12.37 2.91 -17.94
N ARG A 15 11.75 3.61 -18.90
CA ARG A 15 12.48 4.44 -19.88
C ARG A 15 13.14 5.64 -19.21
N LEU A 16 12.43 6.33 -18.31
CA LEU A 16 12.96 7.48 -17.57
C LEU A 16 14.22 7.10 -16.79
N LEU A 17 14.22 5.92 -16.17
CA LEU A 17 15.33 5.40 -15.39
C LEU A 17 16.39 4.66 -16.22
N ASN A 18 16.19 4.59 -17.54
CA ASN A 18 17.09 3.96 -18.51
C ASN A 18 17.40 2.48 -18.20
N TRP A 19 16.44 1.75 -17.61
CA TRP A 19 16.65 0.35 -17.24
C TRP A 19 16.61 -0.62 -18.41
N THR A 20 15.93 -0.25 -19.48
CA THR A 20 15.75 -1.10 -20.67
C THR A 20 17.06 -1.42 -21.40
N ASN A 21 18.10 -0.63 -21.18
CA ASN A 21 19.41 -0.77 -21.83
C ASN A 21 20.42 -1.56 -21.00
N SER A 22 20.03 -2.07 -19.82
CA SER A 22 20.95 -2.84 -19.00
C SER A 22 21.00 -4.32 -19.43
N ASN A 23 22.19 -4.90 -19.56
CA ASN A 23 22.40 -6.32 -19.86
C ASN A 23 21.86 -7.27 -18.76
N PHE A 24 21.45 -6.71 -17.60
CA PHE A 24 20.89 -7.44 -16.47
C PHE A 24 19.36 -7.46 -16.47
N TRP A 25 18.72 -6.81 -17.46
CA TRP A 25 17.28 -6.68 -17.55
C TRP A 25 16.64 -7.94 -18.14
N ASN A 26 16.52 -8.99 -17.35
CA ASN A 26 15.76 -10.17 -17.76
C ASN A 26 14.30 -10.07 -17.30
N ASN A 27 13.43 -10.92 -17.87
CA ASN A 27 12.01 -10.90 -17.58
C ASN A 27 11.65 -11.11 -16.10
N ALA A 28 12.45 -11.88 -15.37
CA ALA A 28 12.22 -12.14 -13.96
C ALA A 28 12.58 -10.91 -13.09
N HIS A 29 13.71 -10.26 -13.34
CA HIS A 29 14.09 -9.00 -12.72
C HIS A 29 13.05 -7.90 -12.99
N ARG A 30 12.69 -7.71 -14.26
CA ARG A 30 11.71 -6.73 -14.69
C ARG A 30 10.40 -6.87 -13.91
N LYS A 31 9.92 -8.11 -13.78
CA LYS A 31 8.68 -8.37 -13.04
C LYS A 31 8.78 -7.97 -11.57
N LEU A 32 9.85 -8.31 -10.88
CA LEU A 32 10.05 -7.97 -9.48
C LEU A 32 10.24 -6.46 -9.27
N VAL A 33 10.99 -5.80 -10.16
CA VAL A 33 11.18 -4.35 -10.10
C VAL A 33 9.86 -3.62 -10.32
N ARG A 34 9.07 -4.00 -11.34
CA ARG A 34 7.73 -3.43 -11.55
C ARG A 34 6.84 -3.63 -10.34
N TRP A 35 6.89 -4.81 -9.74
CA TRP A 35 6.14 -5.09 -8.52
C TRP A 35 6.59 -4.22 -7.35
N ASN A 36 7.91 -3.99 -7.20
CA ASN A 36 8.42 -3.06 -6.20
C ASN A 36 7.93 -1.62 -6.44
N LEU A 37 7.89 -1.15 -7.69
CA LEU A 37 7.32 0.16 -8.03
C LEU A 37 5.86 0.31 -7.56
N GLU A 38 5.09 -0.77 -7.58
CA GLU A 38 3.70 -0.81 -7.16
C GLU A 38 3.49 -0.80 -5.64
N LEU A 39 4.52 -0.98 -4.83
CA LEU A 39 4.40 -0.97 -3.37
C LEU A 39 4.21 0.45 -2.82
N ARG A 40 3.57 0.55 -1.65
CA ARG A 40 3.52 1.82 -0.90
C ARG A 40 4.92 2.23 -0.46
N LEU A 41 5.14 3.53 -0.26
CA LEU A 41 6.41 4.05 0.28
C LEU A 41 6.79 3.35 1.60
N LYS A 42 5.85 3.20 2.51
CA LYS A 42 6.09 2.50 3.79
C LYS A 42 6.43 1.01 3.66
N ASP A 43 6.13 0.39 2.53
CA ASP A 43 6.46 -1.00 2.21
C ASP A 43 7.74 -1.09 1.36
N GLY A 44 8.50 0.00 1.25
CA GLY A 44 9.75 0.08 0.51
C GLY A 44 9.58 0.22 -1.00
N GLY A 45 8.41 0.64 -1.48
CA GLY A 45 8.14 0.90 -2.89
C GLY A 45 8.22 2.37 -3.28
N THR A 46 7.77 2.70 -4.48
CA THR A 46 7.78 4.07 -5.01
C THR A 46 6.40 4.75 -4.97
N GLY A 47 5.37 4.05 -4.53
CA GLY A 47 4.01 4.56 -4.46
C GLY A 47 3.27 4.59 -5.80
N CYS A 48 3.81 3.96 -6.86
CA CYS A 48 3.11 3.79 -8.13
C CYS A 48 2.04 2.69 -8.02
N LEU A 49 1.00 2.98 -7.24
CA LEU A 49 0.01 1.97 -6.85
C LEU A 49 -0.77 1.42 -8.04
N PRO A 50 -1.09 0.12 -8.05
CA PRO A 50 -1.82 -0.53 -9.13
C PRO A 50 -3.31 -0.15 -9.09
N LEU A 51 -3.68 0.97 -9.71
CA LEU A 51 -5.03 1.56 -9.69
C LEU A 51 -6.12 0.56 -10.10
N TRP A 52 -5.82 -0.36 -11.02
CA TRP A 52 -6.77 -1.39 -11.44
C TRP A 52 -7.12 -2.40 -10.33
N ARG A 53 -6.19 -2.65 -9.40
CA ARG A 53 -6.43 -3.45 -8.19
C ARG A 53 -7.23 -2.66 -7.17
N LEU A 54 -6.89 -1.39 -7.00
CA LEU A 54 -7.55 -0.49 -6.06
C LEU A 54 -8.97 -0.11 -6.50
N ALA A 55 -9.29 -0.19 -7.79
CA ALA A 55 -10.63 0.10 -8.30
C ALA A 55 -11.72 -0.72 -7.61
N LYS A 56 -11.43 -1.99 -7.29
CA LYS A 56 -12.36 -2.85 -6.56
C LYS A 56 -12.59 -2.36 -5.12
N ALA A 57 -11.50 -1.98 -4.44
CA ALA A 57 -11.57 -1.42 -3.10
C ALA A 57 -12.34 -0.09 -3.07
N ALA A 58 -12.10 0.78 -4.06
CA ALA A 58 -12.83 2.04 -4.21
C ALA A 58 -14.32 1.80 -4.49
N TYR A 59 -14.65 0.84 -5.35
CA TYR A 59 -16.04 0.48 -5.62
C TYR A 59 -16.75 -0.04 -4.36
N ALA A 60 -16.14 -0.98 -3.63
CA ALA A 60 -16.71 -1.46 -2.37
C ALA A 60 -16.90 -0.29 -1.38
N ALA A 61 -15.88 0.56 -1.21
CA ALA A 61 -15.95 1.70 -0.32
C ALA A 61 -17.10 2.67 -0.66
N SER A 62 -17.40 2.88 -1.93
CA SER A 62 -18.49 3.76 -2.37
C SER A 62 -19.88 3.30 -1.91
N TRP A 63 -20.03 2.01 -1.62
CA TRP A 63 -21.27 1.45 -1.05
C TRP A 63 -21.32 1.59 0.47
N TYR A 64 -20.21 1.35 1.16
CA TYR A 64 -20.18 1.41 2.62
C TYR A 64 -20.01 2.83 3.16
N GLN A 65 -19.43 3.74 2.41
CA GLN A 65 -19.21 5.12 2.87
C GLN A 65 -20.51 5.87 3.21
N PRO A 66 -21.61 5.77 2.43
CA PRO A 66 -22.89 6.41 2.76
C PRO A 66 -23.78 5.58 3.69
N LEU A 67 -23.32 4.42 4.20
CA LEU A 67 -24.16 3.48 4.94
C LEU A 67 -24.88 4.12 6.13
N SER A 68 -24.19 4.92 6.94
CA SER A 68 -24.79 5.62 8.08
C SER A 68 -25.86 6.63 7.64
N THR A 69 -25.60 7.36 6.55
CA THR A 69 -26.58 8.30 5.99
C THR A 69 -27.83 7.59 5.47
N ILE A 70 -27.64 6.45 4.80
CA ILE A 70 -28.74 5.60 4.31
C ILE A 70 -29.55 5.06 5.49
N ALA A 71 -28.90 4.59 6.53
CA ALA A 71 -29.53 4.06 7.73
C ALA A 71 -30.39 5.12 8.43
N ILE A 72 -29.84 6.32 8.64
CA ILE A 72 -30.56 7.45 9.22
C ILE A 72 -31.80 7.83 8.37
N ALA A 73 -31.61 7.96 7.06
CA ALA A 73 -32.71 8.33 6.14
C ALA A 73 -33.81 7.27 6.09
N ALA A 74 -33.48 5.99 6.32
CA ALA A 74 -34.42 4.89 6.35
C ALA A 74 -35.07 4.68 7.75
N GLY A 75 -34.61 5.39 8.78
CA GLY A 75 -35.02 5.15 10.18
C GLY A 75 -34.60 3.78 10.71
N LYS A 76 -33.43 3.27 10.24
CA LYS A 76 -32.90 1.95 10.53
C LYS A 76 -31.47 2.05 11.07
N THR A 77 -31.01 0.95 11.64
CA THR A 77 -29.58 0.78 11.95
C THR A 77 -28.79 0.36 10.70
N GLU A 78 -27.48 0.60 10.70
CA GLU A 78 -26.58 0.15 9.63
C GLU A 78 -26.65 -1.38 9.42
N LEU A 79 -26.80 -2.13 10.50
CA LEU A 79 -26.95 -3.60 10.46
C LEU A 79 -28.23 -4.03 9.75
N GLU A 80 -29.37 -3.38 10.03
CA GLU A 80 -30.64 -3.67 9.35
C GLU A 80 -30.55 -3.38 7.85
N VAL A 81 -29.89 -2.28 7.45
CA VAL A 81 -29.66 -1.97 6.04
C VAL A 81 -28.82 -3.05 5.37
N LEU A 82 -27.75 -3.52 6.02
CA LEU A 82 -26.90 -4.59 5.49
C LEU A 82 -27.63 -5.94 5.41
N GLN A 83 -28.49 -6.24 6.37
CA GLN A 83 -29.36 -7.42 6.32
C GLN A 83 -30.31 -7.36 5.12
N GLU A 84 -30.89 -6.19 4.84
CA GLU A 84 -31.71 -5.99 3.65
C GLU A 84 -30.91 -6.14 2.35
N TRP A 85 -29.66 -5.67 2.32
CA TRP A 85 -28.79 -5.91 1.17
C TRP A 85 -28.54 -7.41 0.95
N ASN A 86 -28.36 -8.19 2.03
CA ASN A 86 -28.24 -9.63 1.96
C ASN A 86 -29.54 -10.29 1.46
N ALA A 87 -30.71 -9.86 1.94
CA ALA A 87 -31.99 -10.36 1.48
C ALA A 87 -32.25 -10.06 0.00
N ASN A 88 -31.77 -8.93 -0.50
CA ASN A 88 -31.90 -8.49 -1.90
C ASN A 88 -30.68 -8.83 -2.77
N ALA A 89 -29.85 -9.75 -2.32
CA ALA A 89 -28.58 -10.10 -2.97
C ALA A 89 -28.73 -10.65 -4.40
N GLY A 90 -29.92 -11.03 -4.82
CA GLY A 90 -30.25 -11.48 -6.19
C GLY A 90 -30.31 -10.36 -7.23
N SER A 91 -30.38 -9.07 -6.82
CA SER A 91 -30.34 -7.96 -7.78
C SER A 91 -28.98 -7.89 -8.48
N SER A 92 -28.96 -7.47 -9.74
CA SER A 92 -27.74 -7.36 -10.55
C SER A 92 -26.65 -6.50 -9.88
N THR A 93 -27.07 -5.41 -9.26
CA THR A 93 -26.18 -4.45 -8.56
C THR A 93 -25.56 -5.07 -7.32
N MET A 94 -26.36 -5.75 -6.49
CA MET A 94 -25.85 -6.45 -5.30
C MET A 94 -24.95 -7.62 -5.66
N GLN A 95 -25.25 -8.29 -6.77
CA GLN A 95 -24.39 -9.37 -7.29
C GLN A 95 -23.01 -8.85 -7.72
N ILE A 96 -22.95 -7.64 -8.33
CA ILE A 96 -21.67 -7.00 -8.66
C ILE A 96 -20.88 -6.69 -7.38
N LEU A 97 -21.55 -6.10 -6.38
CA LEU A 97 -20.89 -5.78 -5.10
C LEU A 97 -20.38 -7.05 -4.40
N LYS A 98 -21.16 -8.13 -4.35
CA LYS A 98 -20.72 -9.42 -3.83
C LYS A 98 -19.48 -9.96 -4.54
N ASN A 99 -19.48 -9.92 -5.86
CA ASN A 99 -18.33 -10.35 -6.66
C ASN A 99 -17.09 -9.50 -6.36
N VAL A 100 -17.25 -8.21 -6.17
CA VAL A 100 -16.15 -7.31 -5.79
C VAL A 100 -15.63 -7.65 -4.40
N LEU A 101 -16.51 -7.83 -3.40
CA LEU A 101 -16.12 -8.22 -2.04
C LEU A 101 -15.40 -9.57 -2.02
N LYS A 102 -15.87 -10.55 -2.78
CA LYS A 102 -15.19 -11.84 -2.96
C LYS A 102 -13.79 -11.70 -3.55
N CYS A 103 -13.61 -10.81 -4.54
CA CYS A 103 -12.28 -10.49 -5.07
C CYS A 103 -11.35 -9.84 -4.02
N LEU A 104 -11.90 -9.13 -3.04
CA LEU A 104 -11.17 -8.55 -1.91
C LEU A 104 -10.92 -9.55 -0.78
N GLY A 105 -11.46 -10.78 -0.88
CA GLY A 105 -11.25 -11.86 0.08
C GLY A 105 -12.29 -11.94 1.19
N TYR A 106 -13.44 -11.30 1.01
CA TYR A 106 -14.60 -11.41 1.90
C TYR A 106 -15.52 -12.56 1.45
N LYS A 107 -16.29 -13.10 2.37
CA LYS A 107 -17.33 -14.09 2.07
C LYS A 107 -18.52 -13.43 1.35
N ASP A 108 -19.48 -14.23 0.93
CA ASP A 108 -20.72 -13.77 0.27
C ASP A 108 -21.71 -13.10 1.26
N ASP A 109 -21.19 -12.25 2.13
CA ASP A 109 -21.95 -11.56 3.18
C ASP A 109 -21.53 -10.08 3.28
N PHE A 110 -22.49 -9.19 3.23
CA PHE A 110 -22.24 -7.75 3.39
C PHE A 110 -21.94 -7.34 4.83
N LEU A 111 -22.23 -8.20 5.82
CA LEU A 111 -21.95 -7.94 7.23
C LEU A 111 -20.48 -8.16 7.60
N GLU A 112 -19.80 -9.10 6.95
CA GLU A 112 -18.39 -9.42 7.28
C GLU A 112 -17.46 -8.21 7.14
N PRO A 113 -17.46 -7.42 6.03
CA PRO A 113 -16.67 -6.21 5.93
C PRO A 113 -17.01 -5.18 7.01
N TYR A 114 -18.28 -5.05 7.36
CA TYR A 114 -18.72 -4.12 8.40
C TYR A 114 -18.17 -4.50 9.77
N HIS A 115 -18.30 -5.75 10.17
CA HIS A 115 -17.75 -6.22 11.45
C HIS A 115 -16.23 -6.06 11.53
N LYS A 116 -15.51 -6.38 10.45
CA LYS A 116 -14.07 -6.19 10.40
C LYS A 116 -13.67 -4.70 10.46
N PHE A 117 -14.46 -3.83 9.84
CA PHE A 117 -14.23 -2.38 9.91
C PHE A 117 -14.43 -1.86 11.32
N GLN A 118 -15.51 -2.25 12.01
CA GLN A 118 -15.76 -1.88 13.40
C GLN A 118 -14.67 -2.41 14.33
N ALA A 119 -14.26 -3.66 14.17
CA ALA A 119 -13.17 -4.25 14.95
C ALA A 119 -11.85 -3.48 14.74
N ALA A 120 -11.52 -3.10 13.51
CA ALA A 120 -10.32 -2.32 13.22
C ALA A 120 -10.36 -0.89 13.82
N ILE A 121 -11.54 -0.29 13.92
CA ILE A 121 -11.72 0.99 14.63
C ILE A 121 -11.45 0.80 16.13
N GLU A 122 -12.08 -0.17 16.76
CA GLU A 122 -11.91 -0.43 18.20
C GLU A 122 -10.45 -0.80 18.54
N GLU A 123 -9.80 -1.64 17.75
CA GLU A 123 -8.38 -1.97 17.92
C GLU A 123 -7.51 -0.71 17.87
N ARG A 124 -7.79 0.19 16.93
CA ARG A 124 -7.02 1.44 16.79
C ARG A 124 -7.28 2.40 17.97
N ILE A 125 -8.50 2.46 18.47
CA ILE A 125 -8.86 3.23 19.67
C ILE A 125 -8.09 2.67 20.86
N GLN A 126 -8.15 1.37 21.09
CA GLN A 126 -7.46 0.71 22.20
C GLN A 126 -5.95 0.94 22.15
N SER A 127 -5.33 0.79 20.97
CA SER A 127 -3.91 1.03 20.78
C SER A 127 -3.50 2.47 21.11
N LYS A 128 -4.30 3.48 20.72
CA LYS A 128 -4.05 4.87 21.07
C LYS A 128 -4.25 5.15 22.56
N CYS A 129 -5.29 4.57 23.17
CA CYS A 129 -5.58 4.74 24.60
C CYS A 129 -4.53 4.10 25.51
N GLN A 130 -3.91 2.99 25.08
CA GLN A 130 -2.79 2.36 25.80
C GLN A 130 -1.55 3.25 25.88
N ASN A 131 -1.38 4.18 24.93
CA ASN A 131 -0.25 5.12 24.89
C ASN A 131 -0.51 6.41 25.68
N LEU A 132 -1.65 6.54 26.37
CA LEU A 132 -1.92 7.68 27.24
C LEU A 132 -0.98 7.67 28.46
N PRO A 133 -0.51 8.84 28.92
CA PRO A 133 0.31 8.94 30.12
C PRO A 133 -0.35 8.28 31.34
N VAL A 134 0.45 7.67 32.19
CA VAL A 134 -0.05 6.98 33.39
C VAL A 134 -0.48 7.97 34.48
N ASP A 135 0.10 9.15 34.48
CA ASP A 135 0.00 10.14 35.57
C ASP A 135 -1.18 11.13 35.41
N ILE A 136 -2.05 10.91 34.41
CA ILE A 136 -3.24 11.76 34.21
C ILE A 136 -4.36 11.39 35.16
N SER A 137 -5.14 12.38 35.60
CA SER A 137 -6.33 12.14 36.42
C SER A 137 -7.39 11.31 35.70
N ALA A 138 -8.28 10.67 36.46
CA ALA A 138 -9.35 9.84 35.88
C ALA A 138 -10.31 10.64 34.98
N LEU A 139 -10.49 11.94 35.23
CA LEU A 139 -11.33 12.81 34.41
C LEU A 139 -10.63 13.16 33.08
N GLU A 140 -9.38 13.61 33.16
CA GLU A 140 -8.57 13.91 31.96
C GLU A 140 -8.43 12.67 31.06
N ARG A 141 -8.30 11.48 31.67
CA ARG A 141 -8.24 10.22 30.90
C ARG A 141 -9.52 9.98 30.12
N LYS A 142 -10.71 10.18 30.72
CA LYS A 142 -11.99 10.03 30.02
C LYS A 142 -12.15 11.00 28.88
N ASP A 143 -11.74 12.24 29.07
CA ASP A 143 -11.78 13.27 28.03
C ASP A 143 -10.82 12.94 26.87
N ALA A 144 -9.61 12.50 27.17
CA ALA A 144 -8.63 12.06 26.18
C ALA A 144 -9.11 10.81 25.41
N GLU A 145 -9.70 9.83 26.08
CA GLU A 145 -10.28 8.65 25.43
C GLU A 145 -11.45 9.01 24.51
N TRP A 146 -12.28 9.97 24.91
CA TRP A 146 -13.38 10.47 24.09
C TRP A 146 -12.86 11.21 22.84
N GLU A 147 -11.84 12.06 22.98
CA GLU A 147 -11.20 12.75 21.86
C GLU A 147 -10.54 11.75 20.89
N ILE A 148 -9.79 10.76 21.43
CA ILE A 148 -9.18 9.70 20.63
C ILE A 148 -10.23 8.94 19.83
N ARG A 149 -11.37 8.57 20.47
CA ARG A 149 -12.45 7.85 19.81
C ARG A 149 -13.02 8.66 18.65
N ASN A 150 -13.30 9.94 18.85
CA ASN A 150 -13.84 10.83 17.82
C ASN A 150 -12.84 11.05 16.67
N ASP A 151 -11.56 11.25 16.99
CA ASP A 151 -10.49 11.37 15.97
C ASP A 151 -10.38 10.09 15.13
N VAL A 152 -10.36 8.93 15.78
CA VAL A 152 -10.26 7.65 15.05
C VAL A 152 -11.48 7.45 14.15
N ILE A 153 -12.70 7.61 14.65
CA ILE A 153 -13.94 7.42 13.88
C ILE A 153 -13.98 8.41 12.70
N SER A 154 -13.63 9.66 12.91
CA SER A 154 -13.67 10.68 11.86
C SER A 154 -12.60 10.47 10.77
N SER A 155 -11.42 9.95 11.14
CA SER A 155 -10.29 9.71 10.25
C SER A 155 -10.30 8.33 9.56
N PHE A 156 -11.04 7.36 10.09
CA PHE A 156 -11.09 6.00 9.56
C PHE A 156 -12.08 5.90 8.40
N LYS A 157 -11.57 5.76 7.18
CA LYS A 157 -12.39 5.76 5.96
C LYS A 157 -12.45 4.39 5.32
N TRP A 158 -13.61 4.01 4.82
CA TRP A 158 -13.87 2.74 4.13
C TRP A 158 -12.90 2.48 2.96
N GLN A 159 -12.59 3.52 2.18
CA GLN A 159 -11.63 3.36 1.09
C GLN A 159 -10.24 2.96 1.60
N ARG A 160 -9.78 3.58 2.68
CA ARG A 160 -8.49 3.25 3.30
C ARG A 160 -8.48 1.84 3.88
N PHE A 161 -9.60 1.42 4.45
CA PHE A 161 -9.79 0.06 4.98
C PHE A 161 -9.65 -0.99 3.89
N PHE A 162 -10.49 -0.94 2.83
CA PHE A 162 -10.43 -1.90 1.72
C PHE A 162 -9.11 -1.85 0.93
N SER A 163 -8.56 -0.64 0.70
CA SER A 163 -7.29 -0.48 -0.01
C SER A 163 -6.12 -0.97 0.83
N GLY A 164 -6.16 -0.75 2.15
CA GLY A 164 -5.11 -1.14 3.08
C GLY A 164 -4.84 -2.63 3.05
N ASP A 165 -5.87 -3.45 3.15
CA ASP A 165 -5.79 -4.91 3.09
C ASP A 165 -5.28 -5.40 1.72
N THR A 166 -5.78 -4.81 0.65
CA THR A 166 -5.34 -5.14 -0.72
C THR A 166 -3.85 -4.85 -0.92
N LEU A 167 -3.38 -3.70 -0.45
CA LEU A 167 -1.98 -3.29 -0.58
C LEU A 167 -1.07 -4.08 0.36
N GLN A 168 -1.54 -4.42 1.55
CA GLN A 168 -0.81 -5.27 2.49
C GLN A 168 -0.56 -6.66 1.89
N LYS A 169 -1.60 -7.31 1.39
CA LYS A 169 -1.48 -8.61 0.69
C LYS A 169 -0.57 -8.54 -0.55
N HIS A 170 -0.54 -7.39 -1.23
CA HIS A 170 0.35 -7.18 -2.36
C HIS A 170 1.81 -7.12 -1.91
N ALA A 171 2.11 -6.42 -0.81
CA ALA A 171 3.44 -6.34 -0.23
C ALA A 171 3.94 -7.71 0.27
N GLU A 172 3.11 -8.46 1.00
CA GLU A 172 3.44 -9.80 1.48
C GLU A 172 3.77 -10.76 0.33
N LYS A 173 2.97 -10.73 -0.73
CA LYS A 173 3.25 -11.54 -1.93
C LYS A 173 4.55 -11.15 -2.61
N TYR A 174 4.89 -9.86 -2.63
CA TYR A 174 6.17 -9.40 -3.14
C TYR A 174 7.33 -9.95 -2.31
N GLU A 175 7.28 -9.84 -0.99
CA GLU A 175 8.30 -10.38 -0.08
C GLU A 175 8.51 -11.88 -0.30
N HIS A 176 7.42 -12.64 -0.41
CA HIS A 176 7.49 -14.07 -0.73
C HIS A 176 8.10 -14.34 -2.12
N ALA A 177 7.79 -13.50 -3.11
CA ALA A 177 8.35 -13.67 -4.45
C ALA A 177 9.85 -13.38 -4.47
N VAL A 178 10.31 -12.35 -3.74
CA VAL A 178 11.73 -12.03 -3.57
C VAL A 178 12.46 -13.16 -2.86
N ALA A 179 11.92 -13.66 -1.73
CA ALA A 179 12.52 -14.75 -0.96
C ALA A 179 12.65 -16.07 -1.76
N ARG A 180 11.73 -16.31 -2.70
CA ARG A 180 11.75 -17.51 -3.58
C ARG A 180 12.52 -17.30 -4.88
N SER A 181 12.89 -16.05 -5.20
CA SER A 181 13.57 -15.77 -6.44
C SER A 181 14.98 -16.39 -6.36
N LYS A 182 15.34 -17.17 -7.38
CA LYS A 182 16.70 -17.66 -7.57
C LYS A 182 17.61 -16.60 -8.23
N LEU A 183 17.13 -15.36 -8.28
CA LEU A 183 17.93 -14.25 -8.74
C LEU A 183 19.07 -14.06 -7.73
N PRO A 184 20.26 -13.66 -8.16
CA PRO A 184 21.39 -13.41 -7.28
C PRO A 184 21.19 -12.10 -6.50
N PHE A 185 20.08 -12.04 -5.76
CA PHE A 185 19.96 -11.13 -4.63
C PHE A 185 20.91 -11.67 -3.57
N SER A 186 21.97 -10.96 -3.30
CA SER A 186 22.81 -11.25 -2.16
C SER A 186 21.97 -11.09 -0.87
N GLU A 187 22.40 -11.72 0.23
CA GLU A 187 21.84 -11.48 1.57
C GLU A 187 21.72 -9.97 1.86
N TYR A 188 22.67 -9.21 1.33
CA TYR A 188 22.72 -7.76 1.36
C TYR A 188 21.49 -7.08 0.70
N ASP A 189 20.95 -7.65 -0.37
CA ASP A 189 19.76 -7.11 -1.03
C ASP A 189 18.48 -7.39 -0.23
N VAL A 190 18.44 -8.50 0.52
CA VAL A 190 17.33 -8.82 1.42
C VAL A 190 17.35 -7.90 2.65
N GLU A 191 18.52 -7.63 3.22
CA GLU A 191 18.66 -6.65 4.31
C GLU A 191 18.26 -5.26 3.86
N ARG A 192 18.70 -4.81 2.70
CA ARG A 192 18.28 -3.52 2.14
C ARG A 192 16.79 -3.39 1.91
N ILE A 193 16.09 -4.47 1.57
CA ILE A 193 14.63 -4.46 1.48
C ILE A 193 14.01 -4.26 2.88
N LYS A 194 14.65 -4.78 3.93
CA LYS A 194 14.25 -4.52 5.32
C LYS A 194 14.55 -3.09 5.74
N ASP A 195 15.74 -2.57 5.41
CA ASP A 195 16.18 -1.20 5.74
C ASP A 195 15.29 -0.13 5.11
N ARG A 196 14.68 -0.40 3.95
CA ARG A 196 13.70 0.50 3.32
C ARG A 196 12.43 0.71 4.14
N LYS A 197 12.14 -0.20 5.07
CA LYS A 197 11.04 -0.05 6.02
C LYS A 197 11.43 0.80 7.22
N ASP A 198 12.72 1.15 7.36
CA ASP A 198 13.20 2.06 8.37
C ASP A 198 12.58 3.45 8.14
N PRO A 199 11.93 4.04 9.15
CA PRO A 199 11.36 5.37 9.06
C PRO A 199 12.36 6.45 8.62
N PHE A 200 13.62 6.35 9.03
CA PHE A 200 14.68 7.29 8.64
C PHE A 200 15.07 7.18 7.17
N ALA A 201 15.25 5.95 6.66
CA ALA A 201 15.51 5.73 5.25
C ALA A 201 14.29 6.15 4.39
N ALA A 202 13.08 5.92 4.89
CA ALA A 202 11.85 6.33 4.24
C ALA A 202 11.75 7.87 4.12
N GLU A 203 12.22 8.63 5.11
CA GLU A 203 12.14 10.09 5.10
C GLU A 203 12.97 10.72 3.97
N ILE A 204 14.16 10.19 3.70
CA ILE A 204 15.01 10.63 2.58
C ILE A 204 14.35 10.35 1.22
N PHE A 205 13.54 9.29 1.13
CA PHE A 205 12.92 8.81 -0.11
C PHE A 205 11.40 9.07 -0.19
N GLN A 206 10.81 9.67 0.84
CA GLN A 206 9.37 10.00 0.89
C GLN A 206 9.00 11.18 -0.02
N THR A 207 9.97 11.94 -0.49
CA THR A 207 9.73 12.92 -1.53
C THR A 207 9.22 12.24 -2.80
N SER A 208 8.21 12.83 -3.43
CA SER A 208 7.65 12.29 -4.66
C SER A 208 8.75 12.12 -5.72
N LEU A 209 8.57 11.16 -6.64
CA LEU A 209 9.48 10.99 -7.78
C LEU A 209 9.73 12.31 -8.53
N TRP A 210 8.70 13.16 -8.56
CA TRP A 210 8.76 14.46 -9.23
C TRP A 210 9.60 15.48 -8.47
N GLU A 211 9.45 15.59 -7.16
CA GLU A 211 10.24 16.52 -6.33
C GLU A 211 11.73 16.19 -6.37
N ASN A 212 12.08 14.91 -6.28
CA ASN A 212 13.47 14.49 -6.41
C ASN A 212 14.03 14.78 -7.81
N ARG A 213 13.21 14.64 -8.86
CA ARG A 213 13.65 14.95 -10.23
C ARG A 213 13.97 16.42 -10.44
N THR A 214 13.29 17.32 -9.77
CA THR A 214 13.56 18.77 -9.87
C THR A 214 14.80 19.22 -9.10
N ARG A 215 15.23 18.45 -8.10
CA ARG A 215 16.37 18.80 -7.21
C ARG A 215 17.69 18.15 -7.63
N LEU A 216 17.63 17.02 -8.33
CA LEU A 216 18.80 16.24 -8.71
C LEU A 216 19.07 16.33 -10.20
N SER A 217 20.34 16.14 -10.61
CA SER A 217 20.64 15.90 -12.02
C SER A 217 19.91 14.65 -12.49
N LEU A 218 19.70 14.48 -13.80
CA LEU A 218 19.03 13.29 -14.33
C LEU A 218 19.80 12.00 -13.99
N GLU A 219 21.11 12.09 -13.93
CA GLU A 219 21.98 10.95 -13.63
C GLU A 219 21.94 10.59 -12.15
N ASP A 220 22.06 11.56 -11.24
CA ASP A 220 21.95 11.35 -9.80
C ASP A 220 20.56 10.84 -9.42
N PHE A 221 19.51 11.34 -10.07
CA PHE A 221 18.15 10.84 -9.88
C PHE A 221 18.04 9.37 -10.30
N ARG A 222 18.58 8.99 -11.46
CA ARG A 222 18.59 7.60 -11.93
C ARG A 222 19.36 6.68 -10.98
N LEU A 223 20.53 7.09 -10.54
CA LEU A 223 21.36 6.35 -9.61
C LEU A 223 20.66 6.16 -8.27
N SER A 224 20.15 7.24 -7.67
CA SER A 224 19.47 7.19 -6.36
C SER A 224 18.24 6.27 -6.42
N ARG A 225 17.46 6.35 -7.49
CA ARG A 225 16.26 5.50 -7.65
C ARG A 225 16.60 4.05 -7.96
N SER A 226 17.64 3.80 -8.76
CA SER A 226 18.13 2.44 -9.01
C SER A 226 18.65 1.81 -7.72
N TYR A 227 19.35 2.56 -6.89
CA TYR A 227 19.75 2.13 -5.55
C TYR A 227 18.55 1.82 -4.67
N PHE A 228 17.58 2.73 -4.60
CA PHE A 228 16.40 2.59 -3.75
C PHE A 228 15.57 1.34 -4.06
N ILE A 229 15.40 0.98 -5.32
CA ILE A 229 14.63 -0.21 -5.71
C ILE A 229 15.48 -1.49 -5.77
N GLY A 230 16.74 -1.45 -5.33
CA GLY A 230 17.61 -2.62 -5.29
C GLY A 230 18.13 -3.07 -6.63
N MET A 231 18.00 -2.23 -7.64
CA MET A 231 18.71 -2.42 -8.90
C MET A 231 20.13 -1.88 -8.75
N PHE A 232 21.01 -2.66 -8.14
CA PHE A 232 22.43 -2.45 -8.36
C PHE A 232 22.73 -2.81 -9.80
N ILE A 233 23.04 -1.80 -10.58
CA ILE A 233 23.97 -1.99 -11.65
C ILE A 233 25.27 -2.38 -10.92
N ARG A 234 25.59 -3.66 -10.89
CA ARG A 234 26.96 -4.07 -10.59
C ARG A 234 27.80 -3.38 -11.65
N GLU A 235 28.46 -2.30 -11.28
CA GLU A 235 29.49 -1.76 -12.12
C GLU A 235 30.45 -2.90 -12.43
N PRO A 236 30.92 -3.01 -13.68
CA PRO A 236 31.90 -4.04 -14.03
C PRO A 236 33.03 -3.91 -13.02
N LYS A 237 33.39 -5.04 -12.40
CA LYS A 237 34.55 -5.10 -11.51
C LYS A 237 35.73 -4.49 -12.26
N ASN A 238 36.50 -3.66 -11.57
CA ASN A 238 37.80 -3.27 -12.08
C ASN A 238 38.58 -4.52 -12.43
N ASN A 239 39.56 -4.43 -13.31
CA ASN A 239 40.43 -5.56 -13.73
C ASN A 239 41.10 -6.28 -12.55
N ASP A 240 41.17 -5.65 -11.39
CA ASP A 240 41.68 -6.20 -10.13
C ASP A 240 40.60 -6.88 -9.25
N GLY A 241 39.36 -6.96 -9.72
CA GLY A 241 38.25 -7.55 -8.99
C GLY A 241 37.60 -6.65 -7.91
N SER A 242 38.08 -5.43 -7.71
CA SER A 242 37.49 -4.47 -6.76
C SER A 242 36.21 -3.87 -7.33
N LEU A 243 35.23 -3.64 -6.45
CA LEU A 243 34.00 -2.93 -6.80
C LEU A 243 34.31 -1.43 -6.95
N ARG A 244 33.96 -0.85 -8.10
CA ARG A 244 33.86 0.61 -8.19
C ARG A 244 32.71 1.07 -7.30
N ILE A 245 33.03 1.54 -6.12
CA ILE A 245 32.09 2.26 -5.28
C ILE A 245 32.04 3.67 -5.87
N ALA A 246 30.99 3.98 -6.62
CA ALA A 246 30.65 5.36 -6.88
C ALA A 246 30.33 5.99 -5.53
N HIS A 247 31.20 6.86 -5.03
CA HIS A 247 30.92 7.69 -3.88
C HIS A 247 29.78 8.63 -4.26
N VAL A 248 28.59 8.28 -3.82
CA VAL A 248 27.51 9.25 -3.76
C VAL A 248 27.68 10.01 -2.45
N ILE A 249 28.23 11.21 -2.54
CA ILE A 249 28.22 12.21 -1.48
C ILE A 249 26.82 12.79 -1.35
#